data_6a0bb64246abe28618c3bf0791014a21
#
_entry.id   6a0bb64246abe28618c3bf0791014a21
#
_cell.length_a   1.000
_cell.length_b   1.000
_cell.length_c   1.000
_cell.angle_alpha   90.00
_cell.angle_beta   90.00
_cell.angle_gamma   90.00
#
_symmetry.space_group_name_H-M   'P 1'
#
loop_
_entity.id
_entity.type
_entity.pdbx_description
1 polymer ?
#
loop_
_entity_poly.entity_id
_entity_poly.type
_entity_poly.pdbx_seq_one_letter_code
_entity_poly.pdbx_strand_id
1 'polypeptide(L)'
;MNKAQSKNFVSVVLLSFPSETQYDLWYEKYITFYNSKAVEFLKKNGQLSQSANLVNDDNDLIRVSLIWTYKDKDAYEACQKFHGQWAKIGGDFIGKASGYRGEQIWGFE
;
A
#
# COMPACT_ATOMS: atom_id res chain seq x y z
N MET A 1 6.58 10.15 -27.71
CA MET A 1 5.65 9.64 -26.70
C MET A 1 5.21 10.75 -25.76
N ASN A 2 3.94 10.83 -25.53
CA ASN A 2 3.41 11.88 -24.67
C ASN A 2 3.17 11.34 -23.27
N LYS A 3 4.00 11.76 -22.32
CA LYS A 3 3.86 11.36 -20.93
C LYS A 3 3.02 12.33 -20.11
N ALA A 4 2.58 13.42 -20.75
CA ALA A 4 1.89 14.46 -19.99
C ALA A 4 0.52 14.03 -19.50
N GLN A 5 -0.06 13.04 -20.12
CA GLN A 5 -1.41 12.61 -19.80
C GLN A 5 -1.48 11.71 -18.58
N SER A 6 -0.51 10.85 -18.41
CA SER A 6 -0.55 9.90 -17.34
C SER A 6 0.25 10.41 -16.17
N LYS A 7 -0.46 10.79 -15.14
CA LYS A 7 0.20 11.33 -13.96
C LYS A 7 -0.11 10.53 -12.73
N ASN A 8 -0.67 9.34 -12.90
CA ASN A 8 -0.90 8.48 -11.75
C ASN A 8 0.41 8.20 -11.05
N PHE A 9 0.37 8.31 -9.75
CA PHE A 9 1.52 8.06 -8.90
C PHE A 9 1.30 6.73 -8.20
N VAL A 10 2.30 5.88 -8.17
CA VAL A 10 2.16 4.53 -7.65
C VAL A 10 3.17 4.28 -6.55
N SER A 11 2.70 3.68 -5.46
CA SER A 11 3.55 3.23 -4.37
C SER A 11 3.42 1.71 -4.27
N VAL A 12 4.55 1.03 -4.24
CA VAL A 12 4.60 -0.42 -4.13
C VAL A 12 5.41 -0.76 -2.90
N VAL A 13 4.82 -1.56 -2.02
CA VAL A 13 5.51 -2.00 -0.80
C VAL A 13 5.50 -3.51 -0.76
N LEU A 14 6.65 -4.10 -0.50
CA LEU A 14 6.76 -5.53 -0.32
C LEU A 14 7.04 -5.82 1.15
N LEU A 15 6.16 -6.61 1.75
CA LEU A 15 6.28 -7.01 3.14
C LEU A 15 6.67 -8.49 3.21
N SER A 16 7.49 -8.84 4.19
CA SER A 16 7.87 -10.24 4.44
C SER A 16 7.69 -10.54 5.91
N PHE A 17 7.04 -11.65 6.19
CA PHE A 17 6.76 -12.09 7.56
C PHE A 17 7.43 -13.44 7.81
N PRO A 18 8.03 -13.64 8.99
CA PRO A 18 8.73 -14.90 9.27
C PRO A 18 7.80 -16.07 9.58
N SER A 19 6.52 -15.80 9.82
CA SER A 19 5.57 -16.87 10.15
C SER A 19 4.16 -16.45 9.85
N GLU A 20 3.27 -17.43 9.77
CA GLU A 20 1.85 -17.19 9.56
C GLU A 20 1.26 -16.38 10.73
N THR A 21 1.73 -16.63 11.94
CA THR A 21 1.25 -15.89 13.10
C THR A 21 1.53 -14.40 12.96
N GLN A 22 2.73 -14.05 12.50
CA GLN A 22 3.08 -12.65 12.33
C GLN A 22 2.28 -12.01 11.19
N TYR A 23 2.06 -12.75 10.12
CA TYR A 23 1.22 -12.29 9.03
C TYR A 23 -0.21 -12.04 9.52
N ASP A 24 -0.77 -12.96 10.30
CA ASP A 24 -2.15 -12.83 10.79
C ASP A 24 -2.30 -11.61 11.70
N LEU A 25 -1.32 -11.34 12.55
CA LEU A 25 -1.34 -10.15 13.39
C LEU A 25 -1.32 -8.88 12.58
N TRP A 26 -0.48 -8.84 11.55
CA TRP A 26 -0.44 -7.72 10.64
C TRP A 26 -1.77 -7.54 9.92
N TYR A 27 -2.32 -8.61 9.41
CA TYR A 27 -3.55 -8.55 8.62
C TYR A 27 -4.72 -7.98 9.45
N GLU A 28 -4.87 -8.45 10.66
CA GLU A 28 -5.92 -7.95 11.54
C GLU A 28 -5.81 -6.45 11.79
N LYS A 29 -4.61 -5.99 12.03
CA LYS A 29 -4.39 -4.55 12.22
C LYS A 29 -4.63 -3.77 10.94
N TYR A 30 -4.20 -4.33 9.82
CA TYR A 30 -4.32 -3.67 8.53
C TYR A 30 -5.79 -3.44 8.15
N ILE A 31 -6.61 -4.46 8.22
CA ILE A 31 -8.01 -4.32 7.84
C ILE A 31 -8.80 -3.46 8.82
N THR A 32 -8.37 -3.42 10.07
CA THR A 32 -9.01 -2.57 11.07
C THR A 32 -8.70 -1.10 10.81
N PHE A 33 -7.45 -0.82 10.46
CA PHE A 33 -7.04 0.56 10.17
C PHE A 33 -7.66 1.05 8.87
N TYR A 34 -7.61 0.23 7.82
CA TYR A 34 -8.15 0.60 6.51
C TYR A 34 -9.60 0.18 6.36
N ASN A 35 -10.41 0.68 7.28
CA ASN A 35 -11.86 0.43 7.27
C ASN A 35 -12.54 1.33 6.22
N SER A 36 -13.86 1.23 6.12
CA SER A 36 -14.59 1.97 5.10
C SER A 36 -14.45 3.48 5.23
N LYS A 37 -14.35 3.99 6.44
CA LYS A 37 -14.13 5.44 6.65
C LYS A 37 -12.75 5.87 6.15
N ALA A 38 -11.75 5.05 6.40
CA ALA A 38 -10.41 5.32 5.92
C ALA A 38 -10.37 5.33 4.40
N VAL A 39 -11.01 4.35 3.77
CA VAL A 39 -11.07 4.26 2.32
C VAL A 39 -11.76 5.49 1.74
N GLU A 40 -12.87 5.91 2.35
CA GLU A 40 -13.59 7.09 1.92
C GLU A 40 -12.71 8.34 1.96
N PHE A 41 -11.98 8.51 3.06
CA PHE A 41 -11.06 9.62 3.22
C PHE A 41 -9.98 9.62 2.14
N LEU A 42 -9.38 8.46 1.89
CA LEU A 42 -8.32 8.34 0.91
C LEU A 42 -8.82 8.64 -0.50
N LYS A 43 -9.99 8.11 -0.85
CA LYS A 43 -10.59 8.39 -2.16
C LYS A 43 -10.86 9.89 -2.32
N LYS A 44 -11.35 10.53 -1.29
CA LYS A 44 -11.64 11.94 -1.32
C LYS A 44 -10.38 12.77 -1.52
N ASN A 45 -9.25 12.28 -1.08
CA ASN A 45 -7.97 12.95 -1.22
C ASN A 45 -7.15 12.49 -2.42
N GLY A 46 -7.79 11.74 -3.32
CA GLY A 46 -7.21 11.44 -4.63
C GLY A 46 -6.51 10.09 -4.74
N GLN A 47 -6.65 9.22 -3.75
CA GLN A 47 -6.15 7.86 -3.91
C GLN A 47 -7.15 7.07 -4.74
N LEU A 48 -6.67 6.43 -5.79
CA LEU A 48 -7.53 5.72 -6.73
C LEU A 48 -7.76 4.26 -6.32
N SER A 49 -6.75 3.62 -5.78
CA SER A 49 -6.85 2.21 -5.40
C SER A 49 -5.80 1.84 -4.38
N GLN A 50 -6.04 0.72 -3.73
CA GLN A 50 -5.10 0.14 -2.78
C GLN A 50 -5.41 -1.34 -2.70
N SER A 51 -4.40 -2.17 -2.90
CA SER A 51 -4.58 -3.61 -2.81
C SER A 51 -3.47 -4.23 -1.99
N ALA A 52 -3.79 -5.35 -1.35
CA ALA A 52 -2.84 -6.17 -0.63
C ALA A 52 -2.91 -7.56 -1.23
N ASN A 53 -1.78 -8.11 -1.64
CA ASN A 53 -1.74 -9.32 -2.43
C ASN A 53 -0.73 -10.31 -1.87
N LEU A 54 -1.18 -11.53 -1.62
CA LEU A 54 -0.24 -12.57 -1.21
C LEU A 54 0.64 -12.93 -2.40
N VAL A 55 1.94 -12.92 -2.18
CA VAL A 55 2.89 -13.28 -3.20
C VAL A 55 3.04 -14.80 -3.21
N ASN A 56 2.86 -15.37 -4.39
CA ASN A 56 2.96 -16.82 -4.55
C ASN A 56 4.31 -17.16 -5.16
N ASP A 57 5.29 -17.37 -4.29
CA ASP A 57 6.64 -17.78 -4.73
C ASP A 57 7.11 -18.94 -3.85
N ASP A 58 8.31 -19.43 -4.13
CA ASP A 58 8.85 -20.59 -3.42
C ASP A 58 9.64 -20.20 -2.18
N ASN A 59 9.34 -19.05 -1.60
CA ASN A 59 10.05 -18.56 -0.45
C ASN A 59 9.43 -19.10 0.84
N ASP A 60 10.26 -19.33 1.85
CA ASP A 60 9.79 -19.78 3.16
C ASP A 60 9.08 -18.69 3.93
N LEU A 61 9.27 -17.45 3.51
CA LEU A 61 8.63 -16.30 4.16
C LEU A 61 7.27 -16.05 3.54
N ILE A 62 6.36 -15.52 4.34
CA ILE A 62 5.08 -15.08 3.82
C ILE A 62 5.25 -13.66 3.34
N ARG A 63 4.94 -13.42 2.07
CA ARG A 63 5.13 -12.10 1.46
C ARG A 63 3.82 -11.51 0.99
N VAL A 64 3.71 -10.21 1.14
CA VAL A 64 2.53 -9.45 0.72
C VAL A 64 3.01 -8.24 -0.08
N SER A 65 2.41 -8.03 -1.25
CA SER A 65 2.66 -6.80 -1.98
C SER A 65 1.49 -5.85 -1.79
N LEU A 66 1.81 -4.60 -1.47
CA LEU A 66 0.81 -3.54 -1.37
C LEU A 66 0.99 -2.63 -2.57
N ILE A 67 -0.09 -2.39 -3.29
CA ILE A 67 -0.05 -1.53 -4.46
C ILE A 67 -1.07 -0.41 -4.26
N TRP A 68 -0.58 0.82 -4.19
CA TRP A 68 -1.38 2.00 -3.91
C TRP A 68 -1.24 2.97 -5.07
N THR A 69 -2.35 3.33 -5.70
CA THR A 69 -2.33 4.23 -6.86
C THR A 69 -3.06 5.52 -6.53
N TYR A 70 -2.46 6.63 -6.92
CA TYR A 70 -2.98 7.98 -6.68
C TYR A 70 -3.14 8.69 -8.02
N LYS A 71 -4.07 9.63 -8.08
CA LYS A 71 -4.31 10.36 -9.33
C LYS A 71 -3.11 11.22 -9.75
N ASP A 72 -2.28 11.63 -8.79
CA ASP A 72 -1.07 12.40 -9.06
C ASP A 72 -0.20 12.42 -7.81
N LYS A 73 0.96 13.06 -7.90
CA LYS A 73 1.89 13.14 -6.78
C LYS A 73 1.32 13.97 -5.62
N ASP A 74 0.53 14.99 -5.94
CA ASP A 74 -0.08 15.81 -4.90
C ASP A 74 -1.06 15.00 -4.07
N ALA A 75 -1.83 14.12 -4.70
CA ALA A 75 -2.72 13.23 -3.98
C ALA A 75 -1.94 12.26 -3.10
N TYR A 76 -0.81 11.76 -3.61
CA TYR A 76 0.07 10.92 -2.81
C TYR A 76 0.49 11.66 -1.54
N GLU A 77 0.94 12.90 -1.68
CA GLU A 77 1.38 13.68 -0.53
C GLU A 77 0.23 13.98 0.43
N ALA A 78 -0.96 14.25 -0.11
CA ALA A 78 -2.13 14.50 0.73
C ALA A 78 -2.52 13.30 1.57
N CYS A 79 -2.28 12.10 1.07
CA CYS A 79 -2.63 10.88 1.79
C CYS A 79 -1.54 10.39 2.74
N GLN A 80 -0.31 10.91 2.61
CA GLN A 80 0.82 10.42 3.40
C GLN A 80 0.63 10.60 4.90
N LYS A 81 0.03 11.69 5.32
CA LYS A 81 -0.18 11.92 6.73
C LYS A 81 -1.07 10.84 7.34
N PHE A 82 -2.08 10.42 6.59
CA PHE A 82 -2.96 9.35 7.04
C PHE A 82 -2.22 8.01 7.07
N HIS A 83 -1.51 7.69 5.99
CA HIS A 83 -0.75 6.44 5.95
C HIS A 83 0.35 6.41 7.01
N GLY A 84 0.90 7.57 7.33
CA GLY A 84 1.91 7.66 8.38
C GLY A 84 1.39 7.26 9.75
N GLN A 85 0.10 7.43 9.99
CA GLN A 85 -0.50 7.00 11.24
C GLN A 85 -0.48 5.48 11.38
N TRP A 86 -0.59 4.77 10.28
CA TRP A 86 -0.47 3.32 10.26
C TRP A 86 0.88 2.89 10.84
N ALA A 87 1.94 3.56 10.43
CA ALA A 87 3.27 3.23 10.91
C ALA A 87 3.41 3.48 12.41
N LYS A 88 2.66 4.43 12.95
CA LYS A 88 2.74 4.77 14.37
C LYS A 88 1.92 3.86 15.26
N ILE A 89 0.94 3.17 14.71
CA ILE A 89 0.13 2.26 15.50
C ILE A 89 1.01 1.18 16.13
N GLY A 90 2.12 0.94 15.47
CA GLY A 90 3.06 -0.03 15.95
C GLY A 90 2.45 -1.41 15.89
N GLY A 91 3.27 -2.39 16.00
CA GLY A 91 2.74 -3.70 15.84
C GLY A 91 3.24 -4.66 16.86
N ASP A 92 2.37 -5.59 17.14
CA ASP A 92 2.79 -6.78 17.86
C ASP A 92 3.32 -7.80 16.86
N PHE A 93 3.47 -7.37 15.60
CA PHE A 93 3.96 -8.26 14.55
C PHE A 93 5.38 -7.91 14.15
N ILE A 94 6.07 -8.91 13.61
CA ILE A 94 7.44 -8.77 13.11
C ILE A 94 7.37 -8.94 11.59
N GLY A 95 7.94 -7.97 10.88
CA GLY A 95 7.98 -8.05 9.43
C GLY A 95 9.00 -7.07 8.89
N LYS A 96 9.38 -7.26 7.63
CA LYS A 96 10.28 -6.37 6.92
C LYS A 96 9.55 -5.75 5.75
N ALA A 97 9.85 -4.49 5.46
CA ALA A 97 9.21 -3.77 4.38
C ALA A 97 10.23 -3.13 3.47
N SER A 98 9.96 -3.19 2.17
CA SER A 98 10.71 -2.45 1.16
C SER A 98 9.69 -1.70 0.32
N GLY A 99 9.91 -0.41 0.10
CA GLY A 99 8.96 0.40 -0.63
C GLY A 99 9.58 1.16 -1.78
N TYR A 100 8.81 1.31 -2.83
CA TYR A 100 9.22 2.03 -4.04
C TYR A 100 8.03 2.84 -4.52
N ARG A 101 8.29 3.99 -5.13
CA ARG A 101 7.23 4.82 -5.65
C ARG A 101 7.70 5.60 -6.87
N GLY A 102 6.75 5.96 -7.70
CA GLY A 102 7.05 6.69 -8.91
C GLY A 102 5.80 6.89 -9.76
N GLU A 103 6.00 7.39 -10.96
CA GLU A 103 4.91 7.67 -11.86
C GLU A 103 4.59 6.46 -12.72
N GLN A 104 3.30 6.26 -12.96
CA GLN A 104 2.86 5.24 -13.89
C GLN A 104 3.16 5.73 -15.30
N ILE A 105 3.85 4.89 -16.08
CA ILE A 105 4.22 5.26 -17.44
C ILE A 105 3.37 4.57 -18.50
N TRP A 106 2.56 3.59 -18.10
CA TRP A 106 1.67 2.88 -19.01
C TRP A 106 0.65 2.11 -18.19
N GLY A 107 -0.55 1.97 -18.72
CA GLY A 107 -1.58 1.16 -18.10
C GLY A 107 -2.81 1.07 -18.99
N PHE A 108 -3.72 0.15 -18.62
CA PHE A 108 -5.04 0.10 -19.26
C PHE A 108 -6.04 -0.42 -18.23
N GLU A 109 -7.32 -0.19 -18.52
CA GLU A 109 -8.41 -0.68 -17.68
C GLU A 109 -9.46 -1.36 -18.51
#